data_6612eeca620d2df8fe999cc00f5fbf75
#
_entry.id   6612eeca620d2df8fe999cc00f5fbf75
#
_cell.length_a   1.000
_cell.length_b   1.000
_cell.length_c   1.000
_cell.angle_alpha   90.00
_cell.angle_beta   90.00
_cell.angle_gamma   90.00
#
_symmetry.space_group_name_H-M   'P 1'
#
loop_
_entity.id
_entity.type
_entity.pdbx_description
1 polymer ?
#
loop_
_entity_poly.entity_id
_entity_poly.type
_entity_poly.pdbx_seq_one_letter_code
_entity_poly.pdbx_strand_id
1 'polypeptide(L)'
;MARFKTFRHIFKFRGFRDSLKLAIKGIVYLFLYHRNMRIIFLLGLGAFFLGLYFKLQGIELVALCITITLVFMAEIFNTAIELMIDMFTDKYHTLIKLVKDIAAAVVLLASLNAVAVGFMLFAKRLFK
;
A
#
# COMPACT_ATOMS: atom_id res chain seq x y z
N MET A 1 20.19 28.13 -18.73
CA MET A 1 21.08 27.53 -17.72
C MET A 1 20.37 27.00 -16.48
N ALA A 2 19.28 27.60 -16.02
CA ALA A 2 18.49 27.07 -14.88
C ALA A 2 17.88 25.68 -15.17
N ARG A 3 17.47 25.42 -16.41
CA ARG A 3 16.92 24.10 -16.84
C ARG A 3 17.94 22.96 -16.71
N PHE A 4 19.22 23.22 -17.01
CA PHE A 4 20.28 22.20 -16.93
C PHE A 4 20.65 21.84 -15.49
N LYS A 5 20.57 22.81 -14.57
CA LYS A 5 20.81 22.55 -13.14
C LYS A 5 19.73 21.66 -12.52
N THR A 6 18.48 21.85 -12.96
CA THR A 6 17.34 21.04 -12.51
C THR A 6 17.47 19.59 -12.99
N PHE A 7 17.91 19.39 -14.23
CA PHE A 7 18.16 18.03 -14.76
C PHE A 7 19.28 17.30 -14.03
N ARG A 8 20.33 18.02 -13.63
CA ARG A 8 21.42 17.42 -12.83
C ARG A 8 20.94 16.91 -11.48
N HIS A 9 19.98 17.60 -10.85
CA HIS A 9 19.40 17.16 -9.58
C HIS A 9 18.53 15.92 -9.74
N ILE A 10 17.82 15.81 -10.85
CA ILE A 10 16.94 14.66 -11.14
C ILE A 10 17.75 13.38 -11.38
N PHE A 11 18.91 13.51 -12.04
CA PHE A 11 19.77 12.37 -12.38
C PHE A 11 20.90 12.14 -11.38
N LYS A 12 20.93 12.89 -10.27
CA LYS A 12 21.93 12.66 -9.23
C LYS A 12 21.70 11.31 -8.57
N PHE A 13 22.67 10.42 -8.69
CA PHE A 13 22.61 9.11 -8.06
C PHE A 13 22.49 9.28 -6.54
N ARG A 14 21.39 8.86 -5.96
CA ARG A 14 21.20 8.85 -4.51
C ARG A 14 21.79 7.56 -3.96
N GLY A 15 22.58 7.65 -2.90
CA GLY A 15 23.04 6.48 -2.18
C GLY A 15 21.86 5.70 -1.60
N PHE A 16 22.06 4.41 -1.39
CA PHE A 16 21.07 3.52 -0.80
C PHE A 16 20.51 4.05 0.52
N ARG A 17 21.37 4.64 1.35
CA ARG A 17 20.98 5.27 2.62
C ARG A 17 19.92 6.35 2.46
N ASP A 18 20.16 7.24 1.49
CA ASP A 18 19.24 8.36 1.24
C ASP A 18 17.90 7.87 0.70
N SER A 19 17.93 6.89 -0.17
CA SER A 19 16.72 6.27 -0.70
C SER A 19 15.90 5.61 0.40
N LEU A 20 16.55 4.91 1.31
CA LEU A 20 15.91 4.26 2.45
C LEU A 20 15.28 5.29 3.40
N LYS A 21 16.01 6.37 3.70
CA LYS A 21 15.47 7.45 4.54
C LYS A 21 14.22 8.08 3.94
N LEU A 22 14.21 8.32 2.63
CA LEU A 22 13.06 8.90 1.93
C LEU A 22 11.87 7.95 1.94
N ALA A 23 12.09 6.66 1.75
CA ALA A 23 11.04 5.65 1.81
C ALA A 23 10.42 5.60 3.21
N ILE A 24 11.24 5.60 4.26
CA ILE A 24 10.76 5.62 5.64
C ILE A 24 9.95 6.88 5.93
N LYS A 25 10.41 8.05 5.45
CA LYS A 25 9.66 9.30 5.60
C LYS A 25 8.29 9.22 4.93
N GLY A 26 8.21 8.62 3.75
CA GLY A 26 6.94 8.41 3.05
C GLY A 26 5.98 7.54 3.85
N ILE A 27 6.46 6.44 4.39
CA ILE A 27 5.66 5.54 5.23
C ILE A 27 5.17 6.28 6.49
N VAL A 28 6.06 6.98 7.18
CA VAL A 28 5.71 7.77 8.38
C VAL A 28 4.64 8.81 8.05
N TYR A 29 4.79 9.51 6.93
CA TYR A 29 3.79 10.48 6.47
C TYR A 29 2.41 9.85 6.33
N LEU A 30 2.34 8.67 5.70
CA LEU A 30 1.07 7.96 5.50
C LEU A 30 0.42 7.58 6.83
N PHE A 31 1.20 7.10 7.79
CA PHE A 31 0.69 6.76 9.12
C PHE A 31 0.19 7.97 9.90
N LEU A 32 0.86 9.10 9.75
CA LEU A 32 0.48 10.32 10.48
C LEU A 32 -0.76 11.00 9.90
N TYR A 33 -0.92 11.01 8.57
CA TYR A 33 -1.92 11.83 7.91
C TYR A 33 -3.06 11.05 7.26
N HIS A 34 -2.94 9.73 7.11
CA HIS A 34 -3.95 8.91 6.45
C HIS A 34 -4.51 7.85 7.39
N ARG A 35 -5.78 8.05 7.75
CA ARG A 35 -6.51 7.13 8.64
C ARG A 35 -6.61 5.72 8.06
N ASN A 36 -6.88 5.60 6.77
CA ASN A 36 -7.02 4.29 6.11
C ASN A 36 -5.76 3.44 6.25
N MET A 37 -4.60 4.06 6.14
CA MET A 37 -3.32 3.34 6.30
C MET A 37 -3.19 2.74 7.70
N ARG A 38 -3.59 3.49 8.73
CA ARG A 38 -3.54 3.00 10.12
C ARG A 38 -4.50 1.84 10.33
N ILE A 39 -5.71 1.91 9.77
CA ILE A 39 -6.71 0.84 9.87
C ILE A 39 -6.18 -0.43 9.19
N ILE A 40 -5.65 -0.32 7.99
CA ILE A 40 -5.10 -1.44 7.23
C ILE A 40 -3.92 -2.07 7.98
N PHE A 41 -3.06 -1.25 8.55
CA PHE A 41 -1.93 -1.73 9.35
C PHE A 41 -2.40 -2.56 10.55
N LEU A 42 -3.38 -2.06 11.30
CA LEU A 42 -3.93 -2.78 12.45
C LEU A 42 -4.59 -4.10 12.04
N LEU A 43 -5.35 -4.08 10.95
CA LEU A 43 -5.95 -5.30 10.40
C LEU A 43 -4.89 -6.30 9.94
N GLY A 44 -3.84 -5.82 9.30
CA GLY A 44 -2.71 -6.65 8.86
C GLY A 44 -1.96 -7.28 10.02
N LEU A 45 -1.66 -6.50 11.05
CA LEU A 45 -1.03 -7.02 12.28
C LEU A 45 -1.93 -8.06 12.95
N GLY A 46 -3.23 -7.78 13.05
CA GLY A 46 -4.18 -8.71 13.62
C GLY A 46 -4.22 -10.04 12.86
N ALA A 47 -4.25 -9.97 11.53
CA ALA A 47 -4.23 -11.15 10.67
C ALA A 47 -2.93 -11.93 10.83
N PHE A 48 -1.79 -11.25 10.90
CA PHE A 48 -0.49 -11.89 11.09
C PHE A 48 -0.41 -12.64 12.43
N PHE A 49 -0.78 -11.99 13.51
CA PHE A 49 -0.77 -12.62 14.83
C PHE A 49 -1.79 -13.75 14.94
N LEU A 50 -2.94 -13.60 14.30
CA LEU A 50 -3.92 -14.68 14.21
C LEU A 50 -3.35 -15.88 13.45
N GLY A 51 -2.60 -15.62 12.39
CA GLY A 51 -1.89 -16.66 11.64
C GLY A 51 -0.89 -17.43 12.51
N LEU A 52 -0.13 -16.71 13.33
CA LEU A 52 0.80 -17.33 14.28
C LEU A 52 0.05 -18.13 15.35
N TYR A 53 -1.07 -17.62 15.84
CA TYR A 53 -1.90 -18.30 16.81
C TYR A 53 -2.42 -19.64 16.28
N PHE A 54 -2.89 -19.67 15.04
CA PHE A 54 -3.35 -20.90 14.39
C PHE A 54 -2.22 -21.76 13.81
N LYS A 55 -0.96 -21.39 14.07
CA LYS A 55 0.23 -22.14 13.66
C LYS A 55 0.35 -22.30 12.15
N LEU A 56 0.04 -21.23 11.41
CA LEU A 56 0.35 -21.20 9.99
C LEU A 56 1.86 -21.28 9.79
N GLN A 57 2.31 -22.17 8.94
CA GLN A 57 3.74 -22.39 8.67
C GLN A 57 4.00 -22.58 7.18
N GLY A 58 5.24 -22.33 6.80
CA GLY A 58 5.69 -22.52 5.44
C GLY A 58 4.97 -21.63 4.46
N ILE A 59 4.48 -22.24 3.38
CA ILE A 59 3.85 -21.52 2.28
C ILE A 59 2.56 -20.77 2.71
N GLU A 60 1.85 -21.27 3.70
CA GLU A 60 0.64 -20.61 4.21
C GLU A 60 0.98 -19.26 4.86
N LEU A 61 2.04 -19.23 5.67
CA LEU A 61 2.49 -17.99 6.30
C LEU A 61 3.06 -17.02 5.25
N VAL A 62 3.80 -17.53 4.26
CA VAL A 62 4.28 -16.73 3.14
C VAL A 62 3.11 -16.10 2.37
N ALA A 63 2.08 -16.89 2.06
CA ALA A 63 0.89 -16.40 1.37
C ALA A 63 0.19 -15.30 2.15
N LEU A 64 0.08 -15.45 3.48
CA LEU A 64 -0.51 -14.44 4.34
C LEU A 64 0.29 -13.13 4.32
N CYS A 65 1.62 -13.23 4.46
CA CYS A 65 2.50 -12.07 4.44
C CYS A 65 2.44 -11.33 3.09
N ILE A 66 2.45 -12.05 1.99
CA ILE A 66 2.33 -11.47 0.65
C ILE A 66 0.98 -10.75 0.51
N THR A 67 -0.09 -11.38 0.96
CA THR A 67 -1.44 -10.82 0.90
C THR A 67 -1.55 -9.51 1.68
N ILE A 68 -1.03 -9.48 2.90
CA ILE A 68 -1.00 -8.27 3.73
C ILE A 68 -0.21 -7.17 3.03
N THR A 69 0.96 -7.50 2.51
CA THR A 69 1.83 -6.55 1.80
C THR A 69 1.15 -5.97 0.56
N LEU A 70 0.45 -6.80 -0.22
CA LEU A 70 -0.27 -6.35 -1.42
C LEU A 70 -1.34 -5.31 -1.08
N VAL A 71 -2.07 -5.49 0.02
CA VAL A 71 -3.07 -4.51 0.46
C VAL A 71 -2.40 -3.19 0.83
N PHE A 72 -1.27 -3.24 1.54
CA PHE A 72 -0.48 -2.03 1.84
C PHE A 72 -0.01 -1.32 0.58
N MET A 73 0.57 -2.07 -0.35
CA MET A 73 1.07 -1.50 -1.60
C MET A 73 -0.05 -0.85 -2.41
N ALA A 74 -1.20 -1.50 -2.46
CA ALA A 74 -2.37 -0.97 -3.16
C ALA A 74 -2.83 0.37 -2.55
N GLU A 75 -2.90 0.45 -1.22
CA GLU A 75 -3.31 1.67 -0.52
C GLU A 75 -2.29 2.79 -0.69
N ILE A 76 -0.99 2.47 -0.61
CA ILE A 76 0.08 3.44 -0.84
C ILE A 76 -0.02 3.99 -2.26
N PHE A 77 -0.22 3.13 -3.25
CA PHE A 77 -0.39 3.53 -4.65
C PHE A 77 -1.62 4.43 -4.82
N ASN A 78 -2.76 4.04 -4.28
CA ASN A 78 -3.98 4.84 -4.35
C ASN A 78 -3.78 6.24 -3.74
N THR A 79 -3.15 6.31 -2.58
CA THR A 79 -2.88 7.58 -1.91
C THR A 79 -1.94 8.45 -2.72
N ALA A 80 -0.89 7.86 -3.32
CA ALA A 80 0.05 8.60 -4.17
C ALA A 80 -0.67 9.21 -5.39
N ILE A 81 -1.56 8.46 -6.02
CA ILE A 81 -2.34 8.95 -7.16
C ILE A 81 -3.27 10.09 -6.73
N GLU A 82 -3.95 9.97 -5.60
CA GLU A 82 -4.82 11.04 -5.07
C GLU A 82 -4.03 12.33 -4.81
N LEU A 83 -2.87 12.20 -4.16
CA LEU A 83 -2.01 13.36 -3.89
C LEU A 83 -1.52 14.01 -5.19
N MET A 84 -1.15 13.20 -6.18
CA MET A 84 -0.69 13.72 -7.47
C MET A 84 -1.80 14.48 -8.19
N ILE A 85 -3.01 13.97 -8.17
CA ILE A 85 -4.18 14.63 -8.79
C ILE A 85 -4.48 15.95 -8.09
N ASP A 86 -4.44 15.98 -6.76
CA ASP A 86 -4.73 17.18 -5.97
C ASP A 86 -3.71 18.30 -6.21
N MET A 87 -2.48 17.95 -6.64
CA MET A 87 -1.47 18.94 -7.03
C MET A 87 -1.80 19.65 -8.34
N PHE A 88 -2.52 19.01 -9.25
CA PHE A 88 -2.73 19.55 -10.60
C PHE A 88 -4.02 20.33 -10.78
N THR A 89 -5.06 20.06 -9.98
CA THR A 89 -6.35 20.74 -10.17
C THR A 89 -7.26 20.59 -8.97
N ASP A 90 -7.95 21.69 -8.65
CA ASP A 90 -9.06 21.70 -7.69
C ASP A 90 -10.41 21.46 -8.38
N LYS A 91 -10.43 21.40 -9.72
CA LYS A 91 -11.66 21.28 -10.48
C LYS A 91 -12.00 19.82 -10.75
N TYR A 92 -13.28 19.50 -10.53
CA TYR A 92 -13.81 18.20 -10.92
C TYR A 92 -13.78 18.05 -12.45
N HIS A 93 -13.11 17.01 -12.92
CA HIS A 93 -13.04 16.67 -14.32
C HIS A 93 -13.33 15.19 -14.51
N THR A 94 -14.01 14.82 -15.61
CA THR A 94 -14.39 13.41 -15.86
C THR A 94 -13.18 12.47 -15.89
N LEU A 95 -12.07 12.91 -16.49
CA LEU A 95 -10.84 12.09 -16.52
C LEU A 95 -10.22 11.92 -15.13
N ILE A 96 -10.28 12.95 -14.28
CA ILE A 96 -9.78 12.90 -12.92
C ILE A 96 -10.57 11.87 -12.10
N LYS A 97 -11.89 11.91 -12.24
CA LYS A 97 -12.76 10.91 -11.60
C LYS A 97 -12.41 9.49 -12.05
N LEU A 98 -12.19 9.31 -13.35
CA LEU A 98 -11.83 8.00 -13.90
C LEU A 98 -10.49 7.49 -13.33
N VAL A 99 -9.48 8.36 -13.24
CA VAL A 99 -8.17 8.01 -12.66
C VAL A 99 -8.30 7.63 -11.20
N LYS A 100 -9.09 8.38 -10.43
CA LYS A 100 -9.36 8.05 -9.02
C LYS A 100 -10.07 6.71 -8.89
N ASP A 101 -11.05 6.44 -9.75
CA ASP A 101 -11.79 5.18 -9.73
C ASP A 101 -10.87 3.99 -10.07
N ILE A 102 -9.97 4.15 -11.04
CA ILE A 102 -9.00 3.12 -11.41
C ILE A 102 -8.03 2.85 -10.25
N ALA A 103 -7.54 3.90 -9.61
CA ALA A 103 -6.65 3.76 -8.45
C ALA A 103 -7.36 3.05 -7.29
N ALA A 104 -8.63 3.37 -7.05
CA ALA A 104 -9.43 2.70 -6.04
C ALA A 104 -9.69 1.21 -6.38
N ALA A 105 -9.78 0.89 -7.67
CA ALA A 105 -9.94 -0.49 -8.14
C ALA A 105 -8.77 -1.39 -7.74
N VAL A 106 -7.55 -0.86 -7.69
CA VAL A 106 -6.37 -1.60 -7.23
C VAL A 106 -6.55 -2.05 -5.77
N VAL A 107 -7.02 -1.14 -4.92
CA VAL A 107 -7.31 -1.44 -3.51
C VAL A 107 -8.42 -2.48 -3.40
N LEU A 108 -9.48 -2.33 -4.20
CA LEU A 108 -10.60 -3.28 -4.21
C LEU A 108 -10.12 -4.69 -4.57
N LEU A 109 -9.32 -4.83 -5.62
CA LEU A 109 -8.80 -6.14 -6.04
C LEU A 109 -7.91 -6.76 -4.97
N ALA A 110 -7.01 -5.97 -4.38
CA ALA A 110 -6.14 -6.45 -3.32
C ALA A 110 -6.94 -6.89 -2.09
N SER A 111 -7.99 -6.15 -1.75
CA SER A 111 -8.87 -6.45 -0.62
C SER A 111 -9.70 -7.71 -0.86
N LEU A 112 -10.23 -7.88 -2.07
CA LEU A 112 -10.96 -9.11 -2.44
C LEU A 112 -10.05 -10.32 -2.37
N ASN A 113 -8.82 -10.19 -2.86
CA ASN A 113 -7.81 -11.24 -2.73
C ASN A 113 -7.52 -11.57 -1.25
N ALA A 114 -7.41 -10.53 -0.42
CA ALA A 114 -7.16 -10.71 1.01
C ALA A 114 -8.29 -11.47 1.70
N VAL A 115 -9.53 -11.16 1.37
CA VAL A 115 -10.70 -11.89 1.88
C VAL A 115 -10.66 -13.35 1.45
N ALA A 116 -10.38 -13.61 0.18
CA ALA A 116 -10.31 -14.98 -0.37
C ALA A 116 -9.19 -15.80 0.30
N VAL A 117 -7.98 -15.23 0.39
CA VAL A 117 -6.83 -15.90 1.00
C VAL A 117 -7.08 -16.11 2.50
N GLY A 118 -7.60 -15.10 3.19
CA GLY A 118 -7.96 -15.22 4.60
C GLY A 118 -8.97 -16.33 4.85
N PHE A 119 -9.99 -16.40 4.02
CA PHE A 119 -10.97 -17.48 4.10
C PHE A 119 -10.32 -18.86 3.90
N MET A 120 -9.49 -19.01 2.88
CA MET A 120 -8.80 -20.27 2.61
C MET A 120 -7.89 -20.71 3.74
N LEU A 121 -7.17 -19.75 4.35
CA LEU A 121 -6.19 -20.07 5.39
C LEU A 121 -6.84 -20.32 6.76
N PHE A 122 -7.86 -19.56 7.11
CA PHE A 122 -8.43 -19.59 8.45
C PHE A 122 -9.68 -20.47 8.58
N ALA A 123 -10.43 -20.65 7.51
CA ALA A 123 -11.66 -21.45 7.56
C ALA A 123 -11.40 -22.91 7.97
N LYS A 124 -10.32 -23.49 7.45
CA LYS A 124 -9.91 -24.86 7.79
C LYS A 124 -9.68 -25.06 9.29
N ARG A 125 -9.25 -24.00 9.97
CA ARG A 125 -8.86 -24.06 11.38
C ARG A 125 -9.99 -23.67 12.32
N LEU A 126 -10.91 -22.84 11.84
CA LEU A 126 -12.08 -22.43 12.61
C LEU A 126 -13.19 -23.47 12.64
N PHE A 127 -13.34 -24.21 11.54
CA PHE A 127 -14.44 -25.19 11.35
C PHE A 127 -13.99 -26.64 11.51
N LYS A 128 -12.88 -26.87 12.16
CA LYS A 128 -12.44 -28.21 12.55
C LYS A 128 -13.20 -28.74 13.73
#